data_19f6bfeeb70a60acef449568b82d038b
#
_entry.id   19f6bfeeb70a60acef449568b82d038b
#
_cell.length_a   1.000
_cell.length_b   1.000
_cell.length_c   1.000
_cell.angle_alpha   90.00
_cell.angle_beta   90.00
_cell.angle_gamma   90.00
#
_symmetry.space_group_name_H-M   'P 1'
#
loop_
_entity.id
_entity.type
_entity.pdbx_description
1 polymer ?
#
loop_
_entity_poly.entity_id
_entity_poly.type
_entity_poly.pdbx_seq_one_letter_code
_entity_poly.pdbx_strand_id
1 'polypeptide(L)'
;MISLVIGCLNEGKQLQLTLEGALAIQQPRGGLEISVVDDGSTDHCSAFLDEEPWLQYRREGWLRLRRHATPEGISRGRFYGALGCRGDVIIFLDAHLCFPQDDLWLQVEEHFAADRSDLLGLDCRDRNTGASCAGSVYTSKRLCHQATVWMNVQREPLVNKLVPFMNGGFFAIKRSVYEQIGGFPLFFQGWGHEDRYLSMLAGCLGYRCMTNQALIVDHLYKAEFPELDPQAQAPHAVSADPLPESGIPATIQAPFQFAIEPEDRCEQLVMNSLRFGEVLYPADIKQLLNEQLCADYGEELLSKSLAAIETERTQLHTYRLALGLDDASQTKALTTFFQRWRPYLPMLVEAELQLVRALPPAEALERIQQLPRQLATLQGLEAEQFTIARLYLEAQAAVAISNWPLAIACLLDALSVDPDYLPALRMLTIVLRATGRNKAYRHWLEHACVVIEREEESYGQGPIGAFHPASSNLYLRDMYWPEVDRSIWRDLAELNAAEGHRDQAAYWIGKLLIQTPGQPELLKRLTEIYSDGNSSAGKDSPK
;
A
#
# COMPACT_ATOMS: atom_id res chain seq x y z
N MET A 1 -9.00 -22.13 10.84
CA MET A 1 -9.16 -22.68 9.47
C MET A 1 -8.91 -21.58 8.45
N ILE A 2 -8.30 -21.91 7.31
CA ILE A 2 -8.05 -20.97 6.19
C ILE A 2 -8.93 -21.36 5.00
N SER A 3 -9.51 -20.37 4.30
CA SER A 3 -10.20 -20.53 3.03
C SER A 3 -9.38 -19.87 1.91
N LEU A 4 -8.96 -20.64 0.91
CA LEU A 4 -8.34 -20.11 -0.31
C LEU A 4 -9.42 -19.81 -1.34
N VAL A 5 -9.45 -18.60 -1.88
CA VAL A 5 -10.36 -18.16 -2.95
C VAL A 5 -9.54 -17.84 -4.18
N ILE A 6 -9.77 -18.57 -5.27
CA ILE A 6 -9.00 -18.47 -6.50
C ILE A 6 -9.95 -18.18 -7.65
N GLY A 7 -9.80 -17.01 -8.27
CA GLY A 7 -10.43 -16.68 -9.54
C GLY A 7 -9.55 -17.11 -10.71
N CYS A 8 -10.15 -17.65 -11.78
CA CYS A 8 -9.42 -18.00 -12.99
C CYS A 8 -10.19 -17.60 -14.25
N LEU A 9 -9.45 -17.19 -15.28
CA LEU A 9 -9.96 -16.91 -16.61
C LEU A 9 -8.88 -17.22 -17.65
N ASN A 10 -9.10 -18.27 -18.42
CA ASN A 10 -8.16 -18.72 -19.48
C ASN A 10 -6.72 -18.90 -18.95
N GLU A 11 -6.56 -19.67 -17.87
CA GLU A 11 -5.29 -19.88 -17.17
C GLU A 11 -4.47 -21.09 -17.68
N GLY A 12 -5.00 -21.84 -18.62
CA GLY A 12 -4.36 -23.06 -19.11
C GLY A 12 -4.03 -24.02 -17.97
N LYS A 13 -2.78 -24.44 -17.86
CA LYS A 13 -2.30 -25.32 -16.79
C LYS A 13 -1.94 -24.60 -15.48
N GLN A 14 -1.93 -23.27 -15.46
CA GLN A 14 -1.44 -22.52 -14.28
C GLN A 14 -2.35 -22.71 -13.06
N LEU A 15 -3.67 -22.76 -13.27
CA LEU A 15 -4.62 -23.03 -12.17
C LEU A 15 -4.29 -24.36 -11.47
N GLN A 16 -4.08 -25.44 -12.24
CA GLN A 16 -3.74 -26.75 -11.68
C GLN A 16 -2.43 -26.69 -10.90
N LEU A 17 -1.38 -26.09 -11.48
CA LEU A 17 -0.07 -25.95 -10.83
C LEU A 17 -0.16 -25.13 -9.53
N THR A 18 -0.96 -24.08 -9.52
CA THR A 18 -1.19 -23.26 -8.32
C THR A 18 -1.89 -24.06 -7.22
N LEU A 19 -2.91 -24.85 -7.56
CA LEU A 19 -3.62 -25.70 -6.59
C LEU A 19 -2.74 -26.83 -6.05
N GLU A 20 -2.01 -27.50 -6.92
CA GLU A 20 -1.06 -28.54 -6.52
C GLU A 20 0.03 -27.97 -5.59
N GLY A 21 0.58 -26.79 -5.93
CA GLY A 21 1.56 -26.10 -5.09
C GLY A 21 1.00 -25.71 -3.73
N ALA A 22 -0.23 -25.18 -3.68
CA ALA A 22 -0.89 -24.80 -2.43
C ALA A 22 -1.15 -26.01 -1.51
N LEU A 23 -1.39 -27.18 -2.07
CA LEU A 23 -1.62 -28.41 -1.32
C LEU A 23 -0.31 -29.15 -0.95
N ALA A 24 0.79 -28.90 -1.67
CA ALA A 24 2.06 -29.56 -1.44
C ALA A 24 2.81 -29.03 -0.20
N ILE A 25 2.61 -27.78 0.17
CA ILE A 25 3.25 -27.17 1.35
C ILE A 25 2.50 -27.53 2.64
N GLN A 26 3.12 -27.26 3.80
CA GLN A 26 2.57 -27.60 5.11
C GLN A 26 1.20 -26.97 5.32
N GLN A 27 0.22 -27.79 5.63
CA GLN A 27 -1.16 -27.35 5.80
C GLN A 27 -1.36 -26.62 7.14
N PRO A 28 -2.29 -25.65 7.21
CA PRO A 28 -2.58 -24.95 8.46
C PRO A 28 -3.19 -25.91 9.49
N ARG A 29 -2.90 -25.70 10.76
CA ARG A 29 -3.37 -26.56 11.86
C ARG A 29 -4.89 -26.63 11.96
N GLY A 30 -5.56 -25.49 11.67
CA GLY A 30 -7.02 -25.39 11.68
C GLY A 30 -7.71 -25.98 10.44
N GLY A 31 -6.93 -26.48 9.45
CA GLY A 31 -7.43 -27.02 8.19
C GLY A 31 -7.53 -25.99 7.07
N LEU A 32 -7.69 -26.50 5.86
CA LEU A 32 -7.76 -25.74 4.62
C LEU A 32 -9.02 -26.11 3.84
N GLU A 33 -9.70 -25.13 3.26
CA GLU A 33 -10.69 -25.31 2.20
C GLU A 33 -10.36 -24.43 1.01
N ILE A 34 -10.81 -24.83 -0.18
CA ILE A 34 -10.54 -24.15 -1.43
C ILE A 34 -11.85 -23.80 -2.14
N SER A 35 -11.96 -22.59 -2.65
CA SER A 35 -13.05 -22.12 -3.50
C SER A 35 -12.48 -21.61 -4.81
N VAL A 36 -12.77 -22.29 -5.91
CA VAL A 36 -12.37 -21.89 -7.27
C VAL A 36 -13.56 -21.26 -7.97
N VAL A 37 -13.34 -20.12 -8.60
CA VAL A 37 -14.31 -19.47 -9.48
C VAL A 37 -13.72 -19.37 -10.88
N ASP A 38 -14.27 -20.12 -11.80
CA ASP A 38 -13.97 -20.04 -13.22
C ASP A 38 -14.90 -18.98 -13.85
N ASP A 39 -14.30 -17.85 -14.21
CA ASP A 39 -15.01 -16.66 -14.67
C ASP A 39 -15.32 -16.74 -16.18
N GLY A 40 -15.85 -17.87 -16.65
CA GLY A 40 -16.24 -18.05 -18.03
C GLY A 40 -15.10 -18.42 -18.97
N SER A 41 -14.13 -19.21 -18.51
CA SER A 41 -12.99 -19.64 -19.33
C SER A 41 -13.42 -20.45 -20.55
N THR A 42 -12.75 -20.22 -21.66
CA THR A 42 -12.97 -20.93 -22.95
C THR A 42 -11.86 -21.97 -23.23
N ASP A 43 -10.78 -21.94 -22.47
CA ASP A 43 -9.60 -22.82 -22.63
C ASP A 43 -9.65 -24.12 -21.80
N HIS A 44 -10.77 -24.38 -21.13
CA HIS A 44 -10.96 -25.54 -20.25
C HIS A 44 -10.01 -25.62 -19.05
N CYS A 45 -9.43 -24.49 -18.60
CA CYS A 45 -8.45 -24.48 -17.51
C CYS A 45 -8.94 -25.10 -16.19
N SER A 46 -10.27 -25.13 -15.94
CA SER A 46 -10.89 -25.72 -14.75
C SER A 46 -11.42 -27.15 -14.95
N ALA A 47 -11.27 -27.76 -16.14
CA ALA A 47 -11.86 -29.07 -16.47
C ALA A 47 -11.33 -30.20 -15.58
N PHE A 48 -10.03 -30.18 -15.23
CA PHE A 48 -9.41 -31.18 -14.35
C PHE A 48 -10.05 -31.29 -12.98
N LEU A 49 -10.79 -30.26 -12.53
CA LEU A 49 -11.51 -30.27 -11.25
C LEU A 49 -12.73 -31.21 -11.26
N ASP A 50 -13.15 -31.69 -12.42
CA ASP A 50 -14.19 -32.72 -12.58
C ASP A 50 -13.62 -34.14 -12.64
N GLU A 51 -12.30 -34.30 -12.52
CA GLU A 51 -11.56 -35.57 -12.55
C GLU A 51 -10.98 -35.88 -11.15
N GLU A 52 -10.66 -37.18 -10.93
CA GLU A 52 -10.00 -37.59 -9.68
C GLU A 52 -8.52 -37.12 -9.67
N PRO A 53 -7.95 -36.68 -8.55
CA PRO A 53 -8.52 -36.72 -7.20
C PRO A 53 -9.41 -35.50 -6.85
N TRP A 54 -9.48 -34.47 -7.68
CA TRP A 54 -10.16 -33.21 -7.41
C TRP A 54 -11.67 -33.37 -7.22
N LEU A 55 -12.29 -34.27 -8.00
CA LEU A 55 -13.70 -34.59 -7.86
C LEU A 55 -14.04 -35.18 -6.49
N GLN A 56 -13.14 -36.01 -5.91
CA GLN A 56 -13.28 -36.50 -4.55
C GLN A 56 -13.29 -35.34 -3.55
N TYR A 57 -12.34 -34.40 -3.67
CA TYR A 57 -12.24 -33.25 -2.79
C TYR A 57 -13.50 -32.37 -2.83
N ARG A 58 -14.13 -32.27 -4.00
CA ARG A 58 -15.43 -31.59 -4.14
C ARG A 58 -16.56 -32.35 -3.44
N ARG A 59 -16.61 -33.68 -3.56
CA ARG A 59 -17.59 -34.51 -2.87
C ARG A 59 -17.45 -34.47 -1.36
N GLU A 60 -16.24 -34.34 -0.86
CA GLU A 60 -15.91 -34.19 0.55
C GLU A 60 -16.19 -32.76 1.08
N GLY A 61 -16.44 -31.80 0.21
CA GLY A 61 -16.89 -30.45 0.54
C GLY A 61 -15.79 -29.49 1.03
N TRP A 62 -14.51 -29.83 0.85
CA TRP A 62 -13.43 -28.92 1.13
C TRP A 62 -12.83 -28.24 -0.13
N LEU A 63 -13.26 -28.66 -1.33
CA LEU A 63 -13.08 -27.92 -2.56
C LEU A 63 -14.43 -27.59 -3.17
N ARG A 64 -14.63 -26.32 -3.52
CA ARG A 64 -15.82 -25.83 -4.21
C ARG A 64 -15.42 -25.27 -5.57
N LEU A 65 -16.26 -25.46 -6.56
CA LEU A 65 -16.07 -24.92 -7.91
C LEU A 65 -17.35 -24.22 -8.35
N ARG A 66 -17.22 -22.97 -8.76
CA ARG A 66 -18.25 -22.19 -9.42
C ARG A 66 -17.79 -21.84 -10.82
N ARG A 67 -18.68 -21.93 -11.81
CA ARG A 67 -18.41 -21.53 -13.20
C ARG A 67 -19.45 -20.50 -13.64
N HIS A 68 -18.97 -19.42 -14.24
CA HIS A 68 -19.82 -18.43 -14.88
C HIS A 68 -19.99 -18.75 -16.37
N ALA A 69 -21.12 -18.36 -16.96
CA ALA A 69 -21.36 -18.55 -18.40
C ALA A 69 -20.51 -17.61 -19.25
N THR A 70 -20.28 -16.41 -18.74
CA THR A 70 -19.50 -15.32 -19.36
C THR A 70 -18.67 -14.65 -18.29
N PRO A 71 -17.54 -14.00 -18.66
CA PRO A 71 -16.74 -13.27 -17.69
C PRO A 71 -17.51 -12.15 -16.98
N GLU A 72 -17.55 -12.22 -15.65
CA GLU A 72 -18.17 -11.21 -14.79
C GLU A 72 -17.12 -10.25 -14.18
N GLY A 73 -15.86 -10.62 -14.25
CA GLY A 73 -14.73 -9.86 -13.76
C GLY A 73 -14.23 -10.29 -12.38
N ILE A 74 -12.98 -9.91 -12.11
CA ILE A 74 -12.22 -10.39 -10.94
C ILE A 74 -12.89 -10.03 -9.60
N SER A 75 -13.49 -8.85 -9.49
CA SER A 75 -14.17 -8.42 -8.25
C SER A 75 -15.33 -9.33 -7.90
N ARG A 76 -16.18 -9.62 -8.89
CA ARG A 76 -17.34 -10.52 -8.73
C ARG A 76 -16.90 -11.97 -8.49
N GLY A 77 -15.90 -12.43 -9.25
CA GLY A 77 -15.33 -13.77 -9.05
C GLY A 77 -14.84 -13.95 -7.61
N ARG A 78 -14.08 -13.01 -7.07
CA ARG A 78 -13.62 -13.04 -5.68
C ARG A 78 -14.77 -12.94 -4.67
N PHE A 79 -15.76 -12.11 -4.95
CA PHE A 79 -16.96 -12.01 -4.11
C PHE A 79 -17.68 -13.36 -4.01
N TYR A 80 -18.04 -13.96 -5.15
CA TYR A 80 -18.74 -15.23 -5.18
C TYR A 80 -17.92 -16.40 -4.63
N GLY A 81 -16.60 -16.37 -4.84
CA GLY A 81 -15.69 -17.36 -4.28
C GLY A 81 -15.63 -17.31 -2.75
N ALA A 82 -15.74 -16.12 -2.17
CA ALA A 82 -15.71 -15.95 -0.72
C ALA A 82 -17.03 -16.30 -0.04
N LEU A 83 -18.16 -16.27 -0.76
CA LEU A 83 -19.44 -16.66 -0.19
C LEU A 83 -19.41 -18.12 0.27
N GLY A 84 -19.86 -18.34 1.51
CA GLY A 84 -19.88 -19.67 2.14
C GLY A 84 -18.48 -20.20 2.52
N CYS A 85 -17.42 -19.40 2.49
CA CYS A 85 -16.15 -19.72 3.12
C CYS A 85 -16.32 -19.84 4.64
N ARG A 86 -15.78 -20.92 5.21
CA ARG A 86 -15.91 -21.25 6.64
C ARG A 86 -14.67 -20.88 7.45
N GLY A 87 -13.55 -20.64 6.76
CA GLY A 87 -12.28 -20.26 7.39
C GLY A 87 -12.38 -18.93 8.14
N ASP A 88 -11.67 -18.80 9.24
CA ASP A 88 -11.57 -17.56 10.00
C ASP A 88 -10.76 -16.50 9.24
N VAL A 89 -9.91 -16.99 8.33
CA VAL A 89 -9.10 -16.19 7.40
C VAL A 89 -9.44 -16.61 5.98
N ILE A 90 -9.73 -15.63 5.12
CA ILE A 90 -9.91 -15.82 3.69
C ILE A 90 -8.64 -15.31 3.01
N ILE A 91 -8.07 -16.11 2.12
CA ILE A 91 -6.90 -15.75 1.29
C ILE A 91 -7.34 -15.70 -0.16
N PHE A 92 -7.18 -14.55 -0.79
CA PHE A 92 -7.43 -14.36 -2.21
C PHE A 92 -6.12 -14.56 -2.99
N LEU A 93 -6.19 -15.41 -4.00
CA LEU A 93 -5.06 -15.82 -4.82
C LEU A 93 -5.35 -15.63 -6.30
N ASP A 94 -4.35 -15.21 -7.05
CA ASP A 94 -4.38 -15.38 -8.50
C ASP A 94 -4.07 -16.84 -8.89
N ALA A 95 -4.53 -17.26 -10.06
CA ALA A 95 -4.46 -18.65 -10.51
C ALA A 95 -3.10 -19.05 -11.12
N HIS A 96 -2.05 -18.23 -10.95
CA HIS A 96 -0.71 -18.44 -11.54
C HIS A 96 0.42 -18.13 -10.54
N LEU A 97 0.28 -18.69 -9.33
CA LEU A 97 1.22 -18.57 -8.23
C LEU A 97 2.05 -19.83 -8.01
N CYS A 98 3.26 -19.65 -7.47
CA CYS A 98 4.07 -20.71 -6.89
C CYS A 98 4.39 -20.37 -5.43
N PHE A 99 4.57 -21.40 -4.61
CA PHE A 99 4.76 -21.26 -3.16
C PHE A 99 6.16 -21.74 -2.78
N PRO A 100 7.16 -20.83 -2.72
CA PRO A 100 8.55 -21.22 -2.43
C PRO A 100 8.80 -21.54 -0.95
N GLN A 101 7.86 -21.18 -0.05
CA GLN A 101 7.98 -21.41 1.38
C GLN A 101 7.06 -22.54 1.83
N ASP A 102 7.65 -23.59 2.41
CA ASP A 102 6.93 -24.79 2.83
C ASP A 102 5.96 -24.55 3.99
N ASP A 103 6.25 -23.59 4.86
CA ASP A 103 5.46 -23.28 6.05
C ASP A 103 4.55 -22.03 5.91
N LEU A 104 4.32 -21.57 4.67
CA LEU A 104 3.59 -20.31 4.41
C LEU A 104 2.22 -20.26 5.11
N TRP A 105 1.42 -21.32 5.00
CA TRP A 105 0.09 -21.33 5.61
C TRP A 105 0.14 -21.29 7.14
N LEU A 106 1.14 -21.94 7.75
CA LEU A 106 1.36 -21.89 9.21
C LEU A 106 1.72 -20.48 9.66
N GLN A 107 2.59 -19.79 8.93
CA GLN A 107 2.98 -18.42 9.25
C GLN A 107 1.81 -17.45 9.12
N VAL A 108 0.97 -17.59 8.09
CA VAL A 108 -0.26 -16.79 7.93
C VAL A 108 -1.23 -17.08 9.08
N GLU A 109 -1.46 -18.36 9.44
CA GLU A 109 -2.32 -18.74 10.56
C GLU A 109 -1.81 -18.14 11.88
N GLU A 110 -0.51 -18.19 12.15
CA GLU A 110 0.12 -17.61 13.35
C GLU A 110 0.03 -16.09 13.37
N HIS A 111 0.14 -15.42 12.21
CA HIS A 111 -0.02 -13.98 12.10
C HIS A 111 -1.41 -13.53 12.59
N PHE A 112 -2.46 -14.18 12.12
CA PHE A 112 -3.84 -13.84 12.50
C PHE A 112 -4.21 -14.33 13.90
N ALA A 113 -3.69 -15.47 14.35
CA ALA A 113 -3.87 -15.95 15.70
C ALA A 113 -3.26 -15.00 16.75
N ALA A 114 -2.15 -14.34 16.42
CA ALA A 114 -1.53 -13.29 17.23
C ALA A 114 -2.20 -11.91 17.10
N ASP A 115 -3.30 -11.79 16.37
CA ASP A 115 -4.05 -10.56 16.10
C ASP A 115 -3.19 -9.37 15.63
N ARG A 116 -2.18 -9.64 14.77
CA ARG A 116 -1.25 -8.60 14.32
C ARG A 116 -1.89 -7.63 13.35
N SER A 117 -2.77 -8.10 12.47
CA SER A 117 -3.51 -7.27 11.51
C SER A 117 -4.89 -7.81 11.23
N ASP A 118 -5.67 -7.05 10.47
CA ASP A 118 -7.00 -7.43 9.98
C ASP A 118 -6.94 -7.87 8.51
N LEU A 119 -6.01 -7.26 7.74
CA LEU A 119 -5.61 -7.66 6.40
C LEU A 119 -4.08 -7.84 6.37
N LEU A 120 -3.61 -8.86 5.64
CA LEU A 120 -2.19 -9.16 5.47
C LEU A 120 -1.86 -9.32 3.98
N GLY A 121 -0.95 -8.48 3.47
CA GLY A 121 -0.30 -8.65 2.17
C GLY A 121 1.02 -9.39 2.32
N LEU A 122 1.42 -10.05 1.25
CA LEU A 122 2.69 -10.76 1.15
C LEU A 122 3.52 -10.17 0.01
N ASP A 123 4.76 -10.60 -0.11
CA ASP A 123 5.57 -10.31 -1.29
C ASP A 123 5.15 -11.20 -2.47
N CYS A 124 4.36 -10.62 -3.38
CA CYS A 124 4.08 -11.21 -4.69
C CYS A 124 5.27 -10.94 -5.61
N ARG A 125 6.30 -11.77 -5.49
CA ARG A 125 7.53 -11.58 -6.25
C ARG A 125 7.34 -12.00 -7.71
N ASP A 126 7.74 -11.14 -8.63
CA ASP A 126 7.72 -11.48 -10.06
C ASP A 126 8.65 -12.68 -10.34
N ARG A 127 8.07 -13.75 -10.81
CA ARG A 127 8.78 -15.01 -11.12
C ARG A 127 9.84 -14.83 -12.20
N ASN A 128 9.67 -13.90 -13.12
CA ASN A 128 10.59 -13.69 -14.25
C ASN A 128 11.76 -12.79 -13.87
N THR A 129 11.53 -11.76 -13.09
CA THR A 129 12.51 -10.72 -12.76
C THR A 129 13.02 -10.79 -11.33
N GLY A 130 12.31 -11.49 -10.45
CA GLY A 130 12.56 -11.49 -9.02
C GLY A 130 12.18 -10.18 -8.32
N ALA A 131 11.51 -9.26 -9.03
CA ALA A 131 11.09 -7.99 -8.44
C ALA A 131 10.04 -8.19 -7.36
N SER A 132 10.24 -7.56 -6.20
CA SER A 132 9.33 -7.59 -5.05
C SER A 132 8.10 -6.72 -5.29
N CYS A 133 6.93 -7.17 -4.83
CA CYS A 133 5.66 -6.45 -4.91
C CYS A 133 4.83 -6.71 -3.64
N ALA A 134 5.08 -5.95 -2.58
CA ALA A 134 4.50 -6.19 -1.25
C ALA A 134 3.38 -5.23 -0.86
N GLY A 135 2.84 -4.49 -1.78
CA GLY A 135 1.82 -3.47 -1.57
C GLY A 135 2.13 -2.20 -2.34
N SER A 136 1.25 -1.21 -2.27
CA SER A 136 1.45 0.06 -2.95
C SER A 136 1.12 1.26 -2.08
N VAL A 137 1.76 2.39 -2.38
CA VAL A 137 1.53 3.67 -1.73
C VAL A 137 1.11 4.71 -2.76
N TYR A 138 0.46 5.78 -2.33
CA TYR A 138 0.19 6.90 -3.20
C TYR A 138 1.49 7.54 -3.71
N THR A 139 1.54 7.74 -5.02
CA THR A 139 2.35 8.80 -5.57
C THR A 139 1.56 10.09 -5.44
N SER A 140 2.16 11.14 -4.99
CA SER A 140 1.60 12.43 -4.60
C SER A 140 0.53 13.08 -5.53
N LYS A 141 0.11 12.46 -6.62
CA LYS A 141 -0.52 13.23 -7.70
C LYS A 141 -1.92 12.80 -8.10
N ARG A 142 -2.35 11.57 -7.84
CA ARG A 142 -3.56 11.06 -8.51
C ARG A 142 -4.47 10.26 -7.60
N LEU A 143 -5.77 10.31 -7.88
CA LEU A 143 -6.82 9.57 -7.19
C LEU A 143 -7.28 8.32 -7.95
N CYS A 144 -6.87 8.19 -9.24
CA CYS A 144 -7.24 7.08 -10.11
C CYS A 144 -6.22 5.94 -10.10
N HIS A 145 -6.40 4.94 -10.94
CA HIS A 145 -5.57 3.73 -11.04
C HIS A 145 -4.04 3.98 -11.07
N GLN A 146 -3.62 5.06 -11.71
CA GLN A 146 -2.20 5.43 -11.81
C GLN A 146 -1.66 6.18 -10.58
N ALA A 147 -2.48 6.33 -9.54
CA ALA A 147 -2.12 7.10 -8.34
C ALA A 147 -1.15 6.38 -7.41
N THR A 148 -0.90 5.11 -7.61
CA THR A 148 -0.09 4.30 -6.70
C THR A 148 1.13 3.72 -7.38
N VAL A 149 2.20 3.56 -6.62
CA VAL A 149 3.40 2.81 -7.02
C VAL A 149 3.61 1.65 -6.06
N TRP A 150 4.14 0.57 -6.61
CA TRP A 150 4.56 -0.56 -5.80
C TRP A 150 5.70 -0.17 -4.87
N MET A 151 5.64 -0.67 -3.66
CA MET A 151 6.74 -0.55 -2.72
C MET A 151 7.80 -1.58 -3.07
N ASN A 152 8.81 -1.16 -3.82
CA ASN A 152 10.00 -1.94 -4.09
C ASN A 152 11.01 -1.64 -2.99
N VAL A 153 11.17 -2.54 -2.06
CA VAL A 153 12.19 -2.42 -1.03
C VAL A 153 13.43 -3.18 -1.46
N GLN A 154 14.43 -2.44 -1.91
CA GLN A 154 15.69 -3.02 -2.36
C GLN A 154 16.65 -3.38 -1.23
N ARG A 155 16.41 -2.97 0.01
CA ARG A 155 17.40 -3.07 1.09
C ARG A 155 16.98 -3.90 2.28
N GLU A 156 15.73 -3.84 2.70
CA GLU A 156 15.23 -4.60 3.86
C GLU A 156 13.76 -4.98 3.67
N PRO A 157 13.38 -6.22 4.04
CA PRO A 157 12.00 -6.64 3.91
C PRO A 157 11.08 -5.86 4.86
N LEU A 158 9.93 -5.44 4.36
CA LEU A 158 8.86 -4.85 5.16
C LEU A 158 8.16 -5.95 5.96
N VAL A 159 8.54 -6.14 7.21
CA VAL A 159 7.93 -7.15 8.08
C VAL A 159 6.93 -6.49 9.00
N ASN A 160 5.66 -6.93 8.92
CA ASN A 160 4.54 -6.42 9.73
C ASN A 160 4.40 -4.89 9.68
N LYS A 161 4.48 -4.31 8.48
CA LYS A 161 4.33 -2.87 8.27
C LYS A 161 2.94 -2.52 7.77
N LEU A 162 2.37 -1.44 8.30
CA LEU A 162 1.09 -0.89 7.82
C LEU A 162 1.25 -0.33 6.41
N VAL A 163 0.27 -0.62 5.55
CA VAL A 163 0.23 -0.16 4.16
C VAL A 163 -1.16 0.35 3.80
N PRO A 164 -1.29 1.34 2.91
CA PRO A 164 -2.59 1.80 2.45
C PRO A 164 -3.29 0.81 1.51
N PHE A 165 -2.51 0.07 0.72
CA PHE A 165 -3.04 -0.83 -0.31
C PHE A 165 -2.29 -2.14 -0.34
N MET A 166 -3.07 -3.21 -0.42
CA MET A 166 -2.59 -4.57 -0.61
C MET A 166 -2.26 -4.83 -2.08
N ASN A 167 -1.50 -5.89 -2.31
CA ASN A 167 -1.31 -6.46 -3.63
C ASN A 167 -2.48 -7.39 -3.98
N GLY A 168 -3.07 -7.21 -5.16
CA GLY A 168 -4.22 -8.00 -5.60
C GLY A 168 -3.92 -9.47 -5.89
N GLY A 169 -2.67 -9.83 -6.24
CA GLY A 169 -2.30 -11.20 -6.58
C GLY A 169 -2.31 -12.18 -5.41
N PHE A 170 -2.09 -11.68 -4.21
CA PHE A 170 -2.20 -12.45 -2.96
C PHE A 170 -2.47 -11.53 -1.79
N PHE A 171 -3.55 -11.76 -1.05
CA PHE A 171 -3.73 -11.18 0.27
C PHE A 171 -4.69 -11.97 1.14
N ALA A 172 -4.52 -11.87 2.44
CA ALA A 172 -5.33 -12.53 3.45
C ALA A 172 -6.13 -11.50 4.26
N ILE A 173 -7.35 -11.87 4.66
CA ILE A 173 -8.24 -11.02 5.47
C ILE A 173 -9.00 -11.88 6.48
N LYS A 174 -9.23 -11.36 7.69
CA LYS A 174 -10.16 -11.99 8.63
C LYS A 174 -11.55 -12.06 8.01
N ARG A 175 -12.20 -13.24 8.02
CA ARG A 175 -13.54 -13.41 7.44
C ARG A 175 -14.54 -12.44 8.05
N SER A 176 -14.51 -12.24 9.37
CA SER A 176 -15.39 -11.28 10.05
C SER A 176 -15.22 -9.84 9.54
N VAL A 177 -13.99 -9.43 9.22
CA VAL A 177 -13.72 -8.11 8.64
C VAL A 177 -14.22 -8.05 7.21
N TYR A 178 -13.94 -9.07 6.39
CA TYR A 178 -14.44 -9.17 5.03
C TYR A 178 -15.97 -9.04 4.94
N GLU A 179 -16.69 -9.73 5.81
CA GLU A 179 -18.15 -9.64 5.89
C GLU A 179 -18.62 -8.25 6.33
N GLN A 180 -17.96 -7.64 7.32
CA GLN A 180 -18.31 -6.30 7.83
C GLN A 180 -18.08 -5.18 6.81
N ILE A 181 -17.03 -5.27 6.00
CA ILE A 181 -16.77 -4.29 4.94
C ILE A 181 -17.53 -4.59 3.64
N GLY A 182 -18.40 -5.61 3.63
CA GLY A 182 -19.24 -5.96 2.49
C GLY A 182 -18.53 -6.74 1.39
N GLY A 183 -17.29 -7.16 1.60
CA GLY A 183 -16.52 -7.94 0.63
C GLY A 183 -16.10 -7.15 -0.61
N PHE A 184 -15.73 -7.87 -1.67
CA PHE A 184 -15.45 -7.26 -2.95
C PHE A 184 -16.71 -6.68 -3.58
N PRO A 185 -16.66 -5.46 -4.17
CA PRO A 185 -17.85 -4.82 -4.69
C PRO A 185 -18.37 -5.47 -5.98
N LEU A 186 -19.69 -5.62 -6.07
CA LEU A 186 -20.36 -6.14 -7.26
C LEU A 186 -20.54 -5.09 -8.38
N PHE A 187 -20.19 -3.83 -8.12
CA PHE A 187 -20.32 -2.74 -9.08
C PHE A 187 -19.06 -2.50 -9.93
N PHE A 188 -18.01 -3.29 -9.79
CA PHE A 188 -16.88 -3.28 -10.71
C PHE A 188 -17.10 -4.28 -11.85
N GLN A 189 -16.77 -3.85 -13.07
CA GLN A 189 -16.75 -4.68 -14.25
C GLN A 189 -15.31 -5.05 -14.60
N GLY A 190 -15.09 -6.27 -15.09
CA GLY A 190 -13.83 -6.76 -15.59
C GLY A 190 -12.68 -6.66 -14.57
N TRP A 191 -11.63 -5.88 -14.88
CA TRP A 191 -10.41 -5.79 -14.09
C TRP A 191 -10.14 -4.35 -13.61
N GLY A 192 -9.57 -4.25 -12.41
CA GLY A 192 -8.98 -3.01 -11.87
C GLY A 192 -9.78 -2.35 -10.76
N HIS A 193 -9.05 -1.79 -9.83
CA HIS A 193 -9.48 -1.08 -8.61
C HIS A 193 -9.97 -1.94 -7.45
N GLU A 194 -10.28 -3.21 -7.61
CA GLU A 194 -10.92 -4.03 -6.59
C GLU A 194 -10.06 -4.21 -5.32
N ASP A 195 -8.77 -4.42 -5.47
CA ASP A 195 -7.80 -4.56 -4.39
C ASP A 195 -7.58 -3.23 -3.63
N ARG A 196 -7.49 -2.13 -4.37
CA ARG A 196 -7.38 -0.79 -3.80
C ARG A 196 -8.65 -0.35 -3.09
N TYR A 197 -9.80 -0.62 -3.70
CA TYR A 197 -11.08 -0.34 -3.09
C TYR A 197 -11.22 -1.05 -1.74
N LEU A 198 -10.97 -2.36 -1.71
CA LEU A 198 -11.10 -3.16 -0.51
C LEU A 198 -10.13 -2.68 0.59
N SER A 199 -8.87 -2.42 0.23
CA SER A 199 -7.86 -1.92 1.14
C SER A 199 -8.20 -0.54 1.69
N MET A 200 -8.63 0.38 0.81
CA MET A 200 -9.01 1.73 1.21
C MET A 200 -10.25 1.75 2.09
N LEU A 201 -11.28 0.98 1.72
CA LEU A 201 -12.49 0.85 2.52
C LEU A 201 -12.15 0.30 3.91
N ALA A 202 -11.36 -0.76 4.00
CA ALA A 202 -10.89 -1.30 5.26
C ALA A 202 -10.15 -0.25 6.09
N GLY A 203 -9.21 0.49 5.48
CA GLY A 203 -8.47 1.56 6.13
C GLY A 203 -9.37 2.73 6.59
N CYS A 204 -10.35 3.12 5.79
CA CYS A 204 -11.35 4.13 6.17
C CYS A 204 -12.21 3.71 7.37
N LEU A 205 -12.52 2.42 7.47
CA LEU A 205 -13.29 1.84 8.58
C LEU A 205 -12.43 1.47 9.81
N GLY A 206 -11.13 1.78 9.77
CA GLY A 206 -10.23 1.65 10.92
C GLY A 206 -9.51 0.31 11.03
N TYR A 207 -9.61 -0.58 10.04
CA TYR A 207 -8.92 -1.86 10.03
C TYR A 207 -7.44 -1.71 9.67
N ARG A 208 -6.62 -2.62 10.18
CA ARG A 208 -5.16 -2.64 10.02
C ARG A 208 -4.80 -3.44 8.78
N CYS A 209 -4.35 -2.75 7.73
CA CYS A 209 -3.76 -3.36 6.54
C CYS A 209 -2.24 -3.43 6.74
N MET A 210 -1.66 -4.61 6.80
CA MET A 210 -0.22 -4.82 6.95
C MET A 210 0.35 -5.61 5.80
N THR A 211 1.64 -5.42 5.53
CA THR A 211 2.41 -6.28 4.64
C THR A 211 3.53 -6.99 5.38
N ASN A 212 3.90 -8.19 4.89
CA ASN A 212 5.03 -8.96 5.39
C ASN A 212 5.82 -9.55 4.22
N GLN A 213 6.91 -8.90 3.84
CA GLN A 213 7.79 -9.35 2.75
C GLN A 213 8.62 -10.60 3.08
N ALA A 214 8.65 -11.04 4.34
CA ALA A 214 9.25 -12.33 4.68
C ALA A 214 8.37 -13.50 4.23
N LEU A 215 7.09 -13.26 3.93
CA LEU A 215 6.17 -14.22 3.35
C LEU A 215 6.10 -13.99 1.84
N ILE A 216 6.51 -14.98 1.06
CA ILE A 216 6.75 -14.84 -0.39
C ILE A 216 5.88 -15.81 -1.16
N VAL A 217 5.27 -15.29 -2.23
CA VAL A 217 4.72 -16.09 -3.33
C VAL A 217 5.34 -15.61 -4.64
N ASP A 218 5.66 -16.55 -5.52
CA ASP A 218 6.16 -16.22 -6.86
C ASP A 218 4.96 -16.10 -7.81
N HIS A 219 4.80 -14.93 -8.40
CA HIS A 219 3.70 -14.57 -9.29
C HIS A 219 4.17 -14.51 -10.74
N LEU A 220 3.44 -15.13 -11.63
CA LEU A 220 3.68 -15.02 -13.07
C LEU A 220 2.93 -13.80 -13.62
N TYR A 221 3.59 -12.65 -13.69
CA TYR A 221 3.00 -11.49 -14.36
C TYR A 221 2.91 -11.74 -15.86
N LYS A 222 1.68 -11.70 -16.39
CA LYS A 222 1.42 -11.88 -17.81
C LYS A 222 1.76 -10.58 -18.55
N ALA A 223 2.49 -10.70 -19.66
CA ALA A 223 2.81 -9.54 -20.50
C ALA A 223 1.55 -8.98 -21.20
N GLU A 224 0.61 -9.85 -21.52
CA GLU A 224 -0.64 -9.53 -22.18
C GLU A 224 -1.81 -10.23 -21.47
N PHE A 225 -2.93 -9.55 -21.35
CA PHE A 225 -4.17 -10.19 -20.93
C PHE A 225 -4.79 -10.87 -22.14
N PRO A 226 -5.38 -12.08 -21.98
CA PRO A 226 -6.09 -12.70 -23.09
C PRO A 226 -7.18 -11.77 -23.61
N GLU A 227 -7.24 -11.60 -24.93
CA GLU A 227 -8.38 -10.94 -25.55
C GLU A 227 -9.62 -11.78 -25.24
N LEU A 228 -10.62 -11.13 -24.67
CA LEU A 228 -11.90 -11.77 -24.40
C LEU A 228 -12.72 -11.71 -25.67
N ASP A 229 -13.11 -12.86 -26.21
CA ASP A 229 -14.17 -12.92 -27.22
C ASP A 229 -15.53 -12.77 -26.51
N PRO A 230 -16.22 -11.63 -26.67
CA PRO A 230 -17.50 -11.41 -26.00
C PRO A 230 -18.59 -12.41 -26.42
N GLN A 231 -18.39 -13.11 -27.53
CA GLN A 231 -19.33 -14.11 -28.06
C GLN A 231 -18.96 -15.54 -27.67
N ALA A 232 -17.77 -15.77 -27.11
CA ALA A 232 -17.37 -17.08 -26.67
C ALA A 232 -18.17 -17.49 -25.44
N GLN A 233 -18.84 -18.62 -25.52
CA GLN A 233 -19.56 -19.23 -24.39
C GLN A 233 -18.64 -20.22 -23.68
N ALA A 234 -18.68 -20.22 -22.35
CA ALA A 234 -17.97 -21.21 -21.56
C ALA A 234 -18.43 -22.62 -21.95
N PRO A 235 -17.51 -23.55 -22.27
CA PRO A 235 -17.84 -24.90 -22.74
C PRO A 235 -18.37 -25.80 -21.62
N HIS A 236 -18.31 -25.35 -20.39
CA HIS A 236 -18.72 -26.14 -19.22
C HIS A 236 -20.09 -25.72 -18.69
N ALA A 237 -20.77 -26.66 -18.03
CA ALA A 237 -22.03 -26.38 -17.35
C ALA A 237 -21.83 -25.29 -16.30
N VAL A 238 -22.66 -24.26 -16.36
CA VAL A 238 -22.71 -23.17 -15.39
C VAL A 238 -23.21 -23.69 -14.06
N SER A 239 -22.63 -23.25 -12.96
CA SER A 239 -23.11 -23.61 -11.62
C SER A 239 -24.47 -22.95 -11.36
N ALA A 240 -25.47 -23.78 -11.13
CA ALA A 240 -26.84 -23.35 -10.81
C ALA A 240 -27.11 -23.32 -9.29
N ASP A 241 -26.12 -23.62 -8.47
CA ASP A 241 -26.28 -23.68 -7.03
C ASP A 241 -26.66 -22.32 -6.44
N PRO A 242 -27.60 -22.26 -5.49
CA PRO A 242 -27.94 -21.03 -4.79
C PRO A 242 -26.70 -20.49 -4.06
N LEU A 243 -26.63 -19.15 -3.95
CA LEU A 243 -25.56 -18.52 -3.19
C LEU A 243 -25.60 -18.97 -1.73
N PRO A 244 -24.48 -19.37 -1.13
CA PRO A 244 -24.41 -19.71 0.28
C PRO A 244 -24.75 -18.51 1.17
N GLU A 245 -25.26 -18.79 2.37
CA GLU A 245 -25.44 -17.76 3.39
C GLU A 245 -24.08 -17.13 3.75
N SER A 246 -24.09 -15.81 3.96
CA SER A 246 -22.93 -15.04 4.38
C SER A 246 -23.34 -13.96 5.38
N GLY A 247 -22.36 -13.44 6.16
CA GLY A 247 -22.57 -12.30 7.05
C GLY A 247 -22.73 -10.95 6.34
N ILE A 248 -22.59 -10.92 5.00
CA ILE A 248 -22.70 -9.70 4.21
C ILE A 248 -24.18 -9.29 4.07
N PRO A 249 -24.57 -8.01 4.29
CA PRO A 249 -25.93 -7.55 4.14
C PRO A 249 -26.53 -7.85 2.76
N ALA A 250 -27.78 -8.29 2.71
CA ALA A 250 -28.47 -8.64 1.46
C ALA A 250 -28.47 -7.49 0.42
N THR A 251 -28.54 -6.25 0.89
CA THR A 251 -28.47 -5.05 0.02
C THR A 251 -27.13 -4.96 -0.74
N ILE A 252 -26.04 -5.40 -0.11
CA ILE A 252 -24.71 -5.43 -0.74
C ILE A 252 -24.58 -6.61 -1.69
N GLN A 253 -25.24 -7.73 -1.39
CA GLN A 253 -25.27 -8.92 -2.24
C GLN A 253 -26.19 -8.80 -3.46
N ALA A 254 -27.03 -7.75 -3.50
CA ALA A 254 -27.95 -7.55 -4.61
C ALA A 254 -27.19 -7.37 -5.93
N PRO A 255 -27.63 -8.01 -7.04
CA PRO A 255 -27.01 -7.83 -8.34
C PRO A 255 -26.99 -6.37 -8.74
N PHE A 256 -25.83 -5.88 -9.15
CA PHE A 256 -25.66 -4.51 -9.65
C PHE A 256 -26.09 -4.45 -11.12
N GLN A 257 -26.91 -3.45 -11.46
CA GLN A 257 -27.38 -3.23 -12.81
C GLN A 257 -26.50 -2.14 -13.46
N PHE A 258 -25.69 -2.55 -14.40
CA PHE A 258 -24.83 -1.64 -15.15
C PHE A 258 -25.63 -0.86 -16.19
N ALA A 259 -25.31 0.43 -16.32
CA ALA A 259 -25.92 1.29 -17.34
C ALA A 259 -25.36 1.02 -18.73
N ILE A 260 -24.08 0.66 -18.80
CA ILE A 260 -23.38 0.33 -20.05
C ILE A 260 -22.42 -0.84 -19.84
N GLU A 261 -22.13 -1.57 -20.92
CA GLU A 261 -21.00 -2.47 -21.01
C GLU A 261 -19.82 -1.70 -21.64
N PRO A 262 -18.64 -1.65 -20.98
CA PRO A 262 -17.48 -0.95 -21.51
C PRO A 262 -17.02 -1.55 -22.85
N GLU A 263 -16.72 -0.70 -23.81
CA GLU A 263 -16.24 -1.12 -25.13
C GLU A 263 -14.79 -1.58 -25.14
N ASP A 264 -14.00 -1.00 -24.21
CA ASP A 264 -12.59 -1.32 -24.07
C ASP A 264 -12.11 -1.19 -22.60
N ARG A 265 -10.84 -1.49 -22.39
CA ARG A 265 -10.20 -1.42 -21.08
C ARG A 265 -10.10 0.02 -20.53
N CYS A 266 -9.95 1.02 -21.37
CA CYS A 266 -9.89 2.42 -20.92
C CYS A 266 -11.23 2.86 -20.36
N GLU A 267 -12.31 2.59 -21.07
CA GLU A 267 -13.68 2.85 -20.61
C GLU A 267 -13.98 2.09 -19.31
N GLN A 268 -13.58 0.83 -19.23
CA GLN A 268 -13.73 0.02 -18.02
C GLN A 268 -13.03 0.65 -16.82
N LEU A 269 -11.77 1.10 -16.98
CA LEU A 269 -11.02 1.75 -15.91
C LEU A 269 -11.63 3.08 -15.48
N VAL A 270 -12.11 3.88 -16.43
CA VAL A 270 -12.81 5.15 -16.13
C VAL A 270 -14.09 4.88 -15.36
N MET A 271 -14.93 3.94 -15.82
CA MET A 271 -16.17 3.56 -15.14
C MET A 271 -15.91 3.04 -13.73
N ASN A 272 -14.95 2.13 -13.54
CA ASN A 272 -14.62 1.61 -12.23
C ASN A 272 -14.05 2.71 -11.31
N SER A 273 -13.25 3.65 -11.84
CA SER A 273 -12.76 4.82 -11.08
C SER A 273 -13.91 5.72 -10.59
N LEU A 274 -14.89 5.97 -11.45
CA LEU A 274 -16.06 6.80 -11.11
C LEU A 274 -16.95 6.10 -10.07
N ARG A 275 -17.23 4.80 -10.24
CA ARG A 275 -17.99 4.00 -9.25
C ARG A 275 -17.27 3.95 -7.90
N PHE A 276 -15.95 3.77 -7.91
CA PHE A 276 -15.11 3.89 -6.73
C PHE A 276 -15.30 5.24 -6.04
N GLY A 277 -15.24 6.34 -6.81
CA GLY A 277 -15.42 7.70 -6.32
C GLY A 277 -16.82 7.93 -5.74
N GLU A 278 -17.87 7.43 -6.38
CA GLU A 278 -19.26 7.60 -5.88
C GLU A 278 -19.46 6.94 -4.51
N VAL A 279 -18.79 5.84 -4.24
CA VAL A 279 -18.90 5.16 -2.95
C VAL A 279 -17.98 5.77 -1.88
N LEU A 280 -16.73 6.11 -2.21
CA LEU A 280 -15.73 6.47 -1.20
C LEU A 280 -15.40 7.97 -1.14
N TYR A 281 -15.66 8.75 -2.20
CA TYR A 281 -15.21 10.14 -2.25
C TYR A 281 -16.32 11.16 -2.01
N PRO A 282 -16.11 12.18 -1.14
CA PRO A 282 -16.98 13.34 -1.05
C PRO A 282 -16.90 14.19 -2.35
N ALA A 283 -17.81 15.15 -2.48
CA ALA A 283 -18.05 15.88 -3.72
C ALA A 283 -16.80 16.59 -4.28
N ASP A 284 -16.01 17.23 -3.42
CA ASP A 284 -14.77 17.92 -3.79
C ASP A 284 -13.70 16.96 -4.33
N ILE A 285 -13.55 15.79 -3.70
CA ILE A 285 -12.63 14.76 -4.17
C ILE A 285 -13.10 14.12 -5.48
N LYS A 286 -14.42 13.93 -5.66
CA LYS A 286 -14.98 13.47 -6.94
C LYS A 286 -14.71 14.45 -8.07
N GLN A 287 -14.78 15.75 -7.79
CA GLN A 287 -14.43 16.76 -8.79
C GLN A 287 -12.96 16.62 -9.23
N LEU A 288 -12.02 16.47 -8.29
CA LEU A 288 -10.60 16.25 -8.60
C LEU A 288 -10.38 14.97 -9.39
N LEU A 289 -11.09 13.90 -9.05
CA LEU A 289 -11.05 12.66 -9.83
C LEU A 289 -11.49 12.88 -11.27
N ASN A 290 -12.59 13.59 -11.49
CA ASN A 290 -13.10 13.88 -12.83
C ASN A 290 -12.10 14.71 -13.66
N GLU A 291 -11.47 15.73 -13.04
CA GLU A 291 -10.43 16.53 -13.70
C GLU A 291 -9.24 15.68 -14.12
N GLN A 292 -8.83 14.73 -13.28
CA GLN A 292 -7.75 13.80 -13.60
C GLN A 292 -8.11 12.81 -14.69
N LEU A 293 -9.31 12.23 -14.64
CA LEU A 293 -9.80 11.31 -15.66
C LEU A 293 -9.97 12.02 -17.00
N CYS A 294 -10.43 13.28 -17.01
CA CYS A 294 -10.49 14.10 -18.21
C CYS A 294 -9.11 14.30 -18.83
N ALA A 295 -8.12 14.62 -18.01
CA ALA A 295 -6.74 14.83 -18.48
C ALA A 295 -6.09 13.55 -19.03
N ASP A 296 -6.43 12.38 -18.48
CA ASP A 296 -5.82 11.10 -18.84
C ASP A 296 -6.50 10.43 -20.04
N TYR A 297 -7.84 10.53 -20.13
CA TYR A 297 -8.66 9.74 -21.06
C TYR A 297 -9.49 10.59 -22.02
N GLY A 298 -9.55 11.90 -21.82
CA GLY A 298 -10.28 12.85 -22.66
C GLY A 298 -11.71 13.13 -22.20
N GLU A 299 -12.23 14.28 -22.65
CA GLU A 299 -13.53 14.81 -22.23
C GLU A 299 -14.71 13.96 -22.77
N GLU A 300 -14.59 13.41 -23.98
CA GLU A 300 -15.65 12.62 -24.62
C GLU A 300 -15.92 11.34 -23.80
N LEU A 301 -14.86 10.56 -23.49
CA LEU A 301 -14.99 9.33 -22.71
C LEU A 301 -15.49 9.62 -21.29
N LEU A 302 -14.96 10.66 -20.65
CA LEU A 302 -15.44 11.05 -19.31
C LEU A 302 -16.92 11.43 -19.33
N SER A 303 -17.36 12.24 -20.30
CA SER A 303 -18.76 12.68 -20.38
C SER A 303 -19.72 11.52 -20.61
N LYS A 304 -19.37 10.57 -21.51
CA LYS A 304 -20.11 9.32 -21.72
C LYS A 304 -20.23 8.52 -20.40
N SER A 305 -19.10 8.36 -19.71
CA SER A 305 -19.04 7.59 -18.46
C SER A 305 -19.81 8.25 -17.32
N LEU A 306 -19.76 9.58 -17.18
CA LEU A 306 -20.53 10.32 -16.17
C LEU A 306 -22.04 10.19 -16.39
N ALA A 307 -22.50 10.19 -17.65
CA ALA A 307 -23.91 9.97 -17.97
C ALA A 307 -24.39 8.57 -17.55
N ALA A 308 -23.55 7.56 -17.71
CA ALA A 308 -23.83 6.20 -17.23
C ALA A 308 -23.87 6.14 -15.70
N ILE A 309 -22.89 6.75 -15.01
CA ILE A 309 -22.84 6.81 -13.55
C ILE A 309 -24.08 7.51 -12.96
N GLU A 310 -24.61 8.53 -13.63
CA GLU A 310 -25.85 9.20 -13.18
C GLU A 310 -27.01 8.20 -13.06
N THR A 311 -27.14 7.25 -13.97
CA THR A 311 -28.18 6.21 -13.91
C THR A 311 -27.91 5.16 -12.83
N GLU A 312 -26.65 4.92 -12.48
CA GLU A 312 -26.19 3.99 -11.45
C GLU A 312 -26.16 4.60 -10.04
N ARG A 313 -26.21 5.93 -9.92
CA ARG A 313 -25.96 6.67 -8.66
C ARG A 313 -26.83 6.22 -7.50
N THR A 314 -28.10 5.92 -7.73
CA THR A 314 -29.00 5.46 -6.66
C THR A 314 -28.55 4.12 -6.09
N GLN A 315 -28.10 3.20 -6.94
CA GLN A 315 -27.60 1.90 -6.48
C GLN A 315 -26.29 2.05 -5.71
N LEU A 316 -25.35 2.86 -6.21
CA LEU A 316 -24.07 3.14 -5.55
C LEU A 316 -24.28 3.83 -4.20
N HIS A 317 -25.22 4.76 -4.11
CA HIS A 317 -25.57 5.42 -2.86
C HIS A 317 -26.21 4.43 -1.86
N THR A 318 -27.12 3.57 -2.31
CA THR A 318 -27.73 2.54 -1.47
C THR A 318 -26.67 1.57 -0.94
N TYR A 319 -25.74 1.16 -1.78
CA TYR A 319 -24.61 0.33 -1.41
C TYR A 319 -23.75 1.01 -0.34
N ARG A 320 -23.39 2.28 -0.54
CA ARG A 320 -22.62 3.08 0.41
C ARG A 320 -23.27 3.17 1.78
N LEU A 321 -24.59 3.44 1.81
CA LEU A 321 -25.35 3.48 3.07
C LEU A 321 -25.41 2.14 3.78
N ALA A 322 -25.46 1.03 3.03
CA ALA A 322 -25.43 -0.33 3.60
C ALA A 322 -24.08 -0.65 4.27
N LEU A 323 -23.00 0.04 3.88
CA LEU A 323 -21.70 0.00 4.55
C LEU A 323 -21.61 0.92 5.78
N GLY A 324 -22.67 1.65 6.13
CA GLY A 324 -22.66 2.64 7.21
C GLY A 324 -21.94 3.95 6.87
N LEU A 325 -21.69 4.20 5.58
CA LEU A 325 -21.02 5.39 5.10
C LEU A 325 -22.03 6.46 4.64
N ASP A 326 -22.66 7.17 5.56
CA ASP A 326 -23.38 8.42 5.25
C ASP A 326 -22.38 9.54 4.87
N ASP A 327 -22.87 10.69 4.45
CA ASP A 327 -22.01 11.78 3.95
C ASP A 327 -21.02 12.28 5.01
N ALA A 328 -21.41 12.32 6.26
CA ALA A 328 -20.56 12.79 7.34
C ALA A 328 -19.49 11.76 7.72
N SER A 329 -19.88 10.50 7.87
CA SER A 329 -18.94 9.39 8.18
C SER A 329 -18.00 9.08 7.04
N GLN A 330 -18.47 9.14 5.78
CA GLN A 330 -17.64 9.02 4.59
C GLN A 330 -16.53 10.09 4.56
N THR A 331 -16.91 11.36 4.71
CA THR A 331 -15.94 12.47 4.70
C THR A 331 -14.92 12.32 5.83
N LYS A 332 -15.38 12.00 7.05
CA LYS A 332 -14.49 11.79 8.20
C LYS A 332 -13.53 10.62 7.98
N ALA A 333 -14.04 9.48 7.53
CA ALA A 333 -13.26 8.27 7.31
C ALA A 333 -12.18 8.50 6.24
N LEU A 334 -12.56 9.12 5.11
CA LEU A 334 -11.64 9.43 4.04
C LEU A 334 -10.59 10.47 4.44
N THR A 335 -11.00 11.52 5.15
CA THR A 335 -10.08 12.54 5.68
C THR A 335 -9.03 11.89 6.57
N THR A 336 -9.43 11.02 7.50
CA THR A 336 -8.52 10.28 8.37
C THR A 336 -7.57 9.39 7.56
N PHE A 337 -8.08 8.69 6.54
CA PHE A 337 -7.26 7.87 5.65
C PHE A 337 -6.23 8.70 4.90
N PHE A 338 -6.62 9.82 4.29
CA PHE A 338 -5.69 10.68 3.56
C PHE A 338 -4.70 11.43 4.45
N GLN A 339 -5.11 11.86 5.64
CA GLN A 339 -4.18 12.43 6.63
C GLN A 339 -3.05 11.46 6.95
N ARG A 340 -3.34 10.18 6.96
CA ARG A 340 -2.38 9.14 7.24
C ARG A 340 -1.47 8.83 6.04
N TRP A 341 -2.07 8.65 4.85
CA TRP A 341 -1.38 8.03 3.73
C TRP A 341 -1.05 8.98 2.58
N ARG A 342 -1.69 10.12 2.54
CA ARG A 342 -1.53 11.10 1.49
C ARG A 342 -1.74 12.50 2.02
N PRO A 343 -0.76 13.42 1.88
CA PRO A 343 -0.99 14.84 2.09
C PRO A 343 -1.99 15.32 1.03
N TYR A 344 -3.10 15.80 1.49
CA TYR A 344 -4.15 16.33 0.62
C TYR A 344 -3.85 17.80 0.32
N LEU A 345 -3.35 18.05 -0.88
CA LEU A 345 -3.20 19.40 -1.41
C LEU A 345 -4.13 19.56 -2.61
N PRO A 346 -4.81 20.71 -2.78
CA PRO A 346 -5.56 21.00 -3.99
C PRO A 346 -4.68 20.82 -5.23
N MET A 347 -5.23 20.22 -6.28
CA MET A 347 -4.46 19.80 -7.46
C MET A 347 -3.69 20.96 -8.11
N LEU A 348 -4.27 22.16 -8.14
CA LEU A 348 -3.60 23.36 -8.70
C LEU A 348 -2.34 23.73 -7.90
N VAL A 349 -2.40 23.63 -6.57
CA VAL A 349 -1.26 23.92 -5.70
C VAL A 349 -0.17 22.87 -5.89
N GLU A 350 -0.55 21.62 -5.98
CA GLU A 350 0.41 20.54 -6.22
C GLU A 350 1.05 20.66 -7.60
N ALA A 351 0.29 21.01 -8.63
CA ALA A 351 0.82 21.26 -9.97
C ALA A 351 1.85 22.39 -9.98
N GLU A 352 1.59 23.49 -9.29
CA GLU A 352 2.54 24.63 -9.17
C GLU A 352 3.84 24.19 -8.46
N LEU A 353 3.75 23.45 -7.36
CA LEU A 353 4.92 22.93 -6.67
C LEU A 353 5.72 21.94 -7.53
N GLN A 354 5.06 21.16 -8.39
CA GLN A 354 5.74 20.27 -9.33
C GLN A 354 6.47 21.02 -10.45
N LEU A 355 5.87 22.09 -10.97
CA LEU A 355 6.55 22.96 -11.95
C LEU A 355 7.83 23.54 -11.36
N VAL A 356 7.75 24.02 -10.12
CA VAL A 356 8.92 24.55 -9.41
C VAL A 356 10.02 23.48 -9.23
N ARG A 357 9.65 22.25 -8.89
CA ARG A 357 10.62 21.14 -8.76
C ARG A 357 11.37 20.81 -10.05
N ALA A 358 10.77 21.08 -11.19
CA ALA A 358 11.37 20.83 -12.52
C ALA A 358 12.32 21.95 -12.99
N LEU A 359 12.33 23.10 -12.32
CA LEU A 359 13.18 24.23 -12.68
C LEU A 359 14.64 24.07 -12.21
N PRO A 360 15.62 24.71 -12.88
CA PRO A 360 16.97 24.87 -12.33
C PRO A 360 16.92 25.54 -10.95
N PRO A 361 17.83 25.20 -10.01
CA PRO A 361 17.73 25.63 -8.61
C PRO A 361 17.58 27.14 -8.39
N ALA A 362 18.26 27.97 -9.16
CA ALA A 362 18.18 29.44 -9.05
C ALA A 362 16.81 29.97 -9.49
N GLU A 363 16.27 29.44 -10.60
CA GLU A 363 14.94 29.80 -11.10
C GLU A 363 13.84 29.24 -10.17
N ALA A 364 14.03 28.02 -9.64
CA ALA A 364 13.15 27.44 -8.65
C ALA A 364 13.05 28.33 -7.41
N LEU A 365 14.18 28.81 -6.90
CA LEU A 365 14.22 29.71 -5.75
C LEU A 365 13.46 31.01 -6.01
N GLU A 366 13.70 31.65 -7.14
CA GLU A 366 12.99 32.88 -7.54
C GLU A 366 11.48 32.64 -7.64
N ARG A 367 11.07 31.55 -8.28
CA ARG A 367 9.66 31.20 -8.44
C ARG A 367 8.98 30.92 -7.11
N ILE A 368 9.62 30.15 -6.21
CA ILE A 368 9.07 29.85 -4.87
C ILE A 368 8.89 31.13 -4.06
N GLN A 369 9.84 32.07 -4.14
CA GLN A 369 9.74 33.33 -3.41
C GLN A 369 8.59 34.23 -3.89
N GLN A 370 8.16 34.05 -5.13
CA GLN A 370 6.96 34.71 -5.67
C GLN A 370 5.65 34.05 -5.22
N LEU A 371 5.67 32.79 -4.80
CA LEU A 371 4.50 32.12 -4.26
C LEU A 371 4.14 32.68 -2.88
N PRO A 372 2.85 32.89 -2.59
CA PRO A 372 2.43 33.31 -1.26
C PRO A 372 2.86 32.26 -0.22
N ARG A 373 3.24 32.70 0.98
CA ARG A 373 3.60 31.77 2.08
C ARG A 373 2.42 30.94 2.55
N GLN A 374 1.20 31.49 2.47
CA GLN A 374 -0.05 30.82 2.75
C GLN A 374 -1.03 31.13 1.63
N LEU A 375 -1.70 30.14 1.13
CA LEU A 375 -2.80 30.32 0.19
C LEU A 375 -4.08 30.56 0.99
N ALA A 376 -4.76 31.67 0.70
CA ALA A 376 -5.99 32.07 1.39
C ALA A 376 -7.14 31.05 1.21
N THR A 377 -7.02 30.18 0.20
CA THR A 377 -8.01 29.12 -0.09
C THR A 377 -7.79 27.86 0.74
N LEU A 378 -6.63 27.69 1.40
CA LEU A 378 -6.31 26.52 2.20
C LEU A 378 -6.51 26.80 3.69
N GLN A 379 -7.02 25.83 4.41
CA GLN A 379 -7.26 25.90 5.86
C GLN A 379 -6.79 24.62 6.55
N GLY A 380 -6.51 24.73 7.86
CA GLY A 380 -6.13 23.59 8.68
C GLY A 380 -4.92 22.84 8.13
N LEU A 381 -5.03 21.52 8.07
CA LEU A 381 -3.95 20.61 7.65
C LEU A 381 -3.42 20.90 6.23
N GLU A 382 -4.28 21.28 5.31
CA GLU A 382 -3.86 21.60 3.93
C GLU A 382 -2.95 22.83 3.89
N ALA A 383 -3.26 23.85 4.69
CA ALA A 383 -2.43 25.06 4.80
C ALA A 383 -1.05 24.72 5.41
N GLU A 384 -1.02 23.87 6.43
CA GLU A 384 0.22 23.38 7.04
C GLU A 384 1.06 22.59 6.05
N GLN A 385 0.46 21.63 5.35
CA GLN A 385 1.15 20.82 4.35
C GLN A 385 1.71 21.65 3.19
N PHE A 386 0.94 22.63 2.71
CA PHE A 386 1.43 23.55 1.68
C PHE A 386 2.62 24.37 2.20
N THR A 387 2.51 24.92 3.41
CA THR A 387 3.57 25.74 4.01
C THR A 387 4.87 24.94 4.14
N ILE A 388 4.79 23.71 4.67
CA ILE A 388 5.92 22.80 4.83
C ILE A 388 6.53 22.45 3.47
N ALA A 389 5.70 22.04 2.50
CA ALA A 389 6.17 21.65 1.17
C ALA A 389 6.87 22.80 0.44
N ARG A 390 6.32 24.01 0.54
CA ARG A 390 6.90 25.22 -0.02
C ARG A 390 8.26 25.55 0.61
N LEU A 391 8.33 25.60 1.94
CA LEU A 391 9.55 25.90 2.69
C LEU A 391 10.64 24.86 2.43
N TYR A 392 10.26 23.59 2.36
CA TYR A 392 11.19 22.51 2.06
C TYR A 392 11.78 22.61 0.65
N LEU A 393 10.95 22.94 -0.36
CA LEU A 393 11.43 23.20 -1.73
C LEU A 393 12.35 24.41 -1.80
N GLU A 394 12.02 25.49 -1.08
CA GLU A 394 12.89 26.68 -0.98
C GLU A 394 14.25 26.31 -0.39
N ALA A 395 14.24 25.51 0.67
CA ALA A 395 15.47 24.99 1.28
C ALA A 395 16.28 24.12 0.30
N GLN A 396 15.64 23.23 -0.44
CA GLN A 396 16.32 22.39 -1.46
C GLN A 396 17.01 23.25 -2.53
N ALA A 397 16.30 24.24 -3.05
CA ALA A 397 16.86 25.17 -4.03
C ALA A 397 18.03 25.98 -3.44
N ALA A 398 17.89 26.47 -2.21
CA ALA A 398 18.93 27.19 -1.50
C ALA A 398 20.18 26.32 -1.25
N VAL A 399 20.01 25.06 -0.86
CA VAL A 399 21.12 24.09 -0.70
C VAL A 399 21.87 23.91 -2.03
N ALA A 400 21.12 23.72 -3.13
CA ALA A 400 21.71 23.48 -4.44
C ALA A 400 22.58 24.64 -4.96
N ILE A 401 22.28 25.89 -4.53
CA ILE A 401 23.12 27.07 -4.84
C ILE A 401 24.02 27.46 -3.69
N SER A 402 24.20 26.61 -2.68
CA SER A 402 25.04 26.84 -1.49
C SER A 402 24.66 28.07 -0.64
N ASN A 403 23.39 28.49 -0.69
CA ASN A 403 22.85 29.55 0.19
C ASN A 403 22.43 28.94 1.55
N TRP A 404 23.45 28.57 2.34
CA TRP A 404 23.27 27.91 3.63
C TRP A 404 22.42 28.69 4.64
N PRO A 405 22.56 30.02 4.79
CA PRO A 405 21.72 30.78 5.72
C PRO A 405 20.23 30.68 5.40
N LEU A 406 19.86 30.82 4.13
CA LEU A 406 18.48 30.71 3.67
C LEU A 406 17.95 29.26 3.85
N ALA A 407 18.77 28.27 3.49
CA ALA A 407 18.39 26.87 3.67
C ALA A 407 18.08 26.56 5.14
N ILE A 408 18.92 26.99 6.07
CA ILE A 408 18.69 26.79 7.51
C ILE A 408 17.42 27.50 7.97
N ALA A 409 17.19 28.75 7.54
CA ALA A 409 16.01 29.49 7.91
C ALA A 409 14.71 28.80 7.45
N CYS A 410 14.66 28.41 6.17
CA CYS A 410 13.50 27.70 5.62
C CYS A 410 13.25 26.35 6.30
N LEU A 411 14.29 25.59 6.63
CA LEU A 411 14.16 24.31 7.33
C LEU A 411 13.66 24.50 8.76
N LEU A 412 14.15 25.51 9.48
CA LEU A 412 13.66 25.82 10.82
C LEU A 412 12.21 26.33 10.79
N ASP A 413 11.85 27.15 9.80
CA ASP A 413 10.46 27.59 9.61
C ASP A 413 9.55 26.40 9.30
N ALA A 414 9.96 25.44 8.47
CA ALA A 414 9.21 24.22 8.21
C ALA A 414 9.03 23.38 9.48
N LEU A 415 10.09 23.21 10.28
CA LEU A 415 10.05 22.49 11.55
C LEU A 415 9.28 23.25 12.66
N SER A 416 9.06 24.55 12.51
CA SER A 416 8.15 25.27 13.41
C SER A 416 6.66 24.95 13.16
N VAL A 417 6.32 24.52 11.94
CA VAL A 417 4.97 24.07 11.55
C VAL A 417 4.80 22.59 11.89
N ASP A 418 5.74 21.75 11.50
CA ASP A 418 5.78 20.33 11.85
C ASP A 418 7.18 19.96 12.39
N PRO A 419 7.35 19.93 13.72
CA PRO A 419 8.62 19.61 14.37
C PRO A 419 9.20 18.24 13.99
N ASP A 420 8.34 17.32 13.54
CA ASP A 420 8.66 15.93 13.27
C ASP A 420 8.81 15.63 11.77
N TYR A 421 8.81 16.67 10.91
CA TYR A 421 8.97 16.49 9.47
C TYR A 421 10.37 15.99 9.11
N LEU A 422 10.52 14.67 9.00
CA LEU A 422 11.80 13.99 8.79
C LEU A 422 12.63 14.48 7.60
N PRO A 423 12.08 14.79 6.42
CA PRO A 423 12.87 15.35 5.32
C PRO A 423 13.56 16.65 5.69
N ALA A 424 12.89 17.56 6.41
CA ALA A 424 13.50 18.80 6.88
C ALA A 424 14.56 18.55 7.96
N LEU A 425 14.29 17.67 8.92
CA LEU A 425 15.26 17.24 9.93
C LEU A 425 16.53 16.69 9.29
N ARG A 426 16.37 15.80 8.32
CA ARG A 426 17.49 15.20 7.60
C ARG A 426 18.32 16.23 6.83
N MET A 427 17.65 17.09 6.07
CA MET A 427 18.35 18.15 5.32
C MET A 427 19.04 19.14 6.25
N LEU A 428 18.39 19.51 7.36
CA LEU A 428 18.99 20.42 8.35
C LEU A 428 20.26 19.83 8.96
N THR A 429 20.25 18.53 9.30
CA THR A 429 21.46 17.88 9.84
C THR A 429 22.60 17.88 8.82
N ILE A 430 22.33 17.63 7.52
CA ILE A 430 23.33 17.70 6.46
C ILE A 430 23.92 19.12 6.35
N VAL A 431 23.07 20.14 6.33
CA VAL A 431 23.50 21.55 6.21
C VAL A 431 24.28 22.01 7.43
N LEU A 432 23.84 21.65 8.64
CA LEU A 432 24.54 22.02 9.88
C LEU A 432 25.91 21.35 9.96
N ARG A 433 26.04 20.11 9.54
CA ARG A 433 27.32 19.39 9.44
C ARG A 433 28.23 20.07 8.42
N ALA A 434 27.75 20.38 7.22
CA ALA A 434 28.52 21.04 6.17
C ALA A 434 29.00 22.45 6.56
N THR A 435 28.26 23.13 7.43
CA THR A 435 28.58 24.49 7.92
C THR A 435 29.34 24.50 9.26
N GLY A 436 29.71 23.34 9.80
CA GLY A 436 30.49 23.21 11.05
C GLY A 436 29.74 23.63 12.32
N ARG A 437 28.41 23.64 12.30
CA ARG A 437 27.58 24.05 13.44
C ARG A 437 27.31 22.85 14.39
N ASN A 438 28.37 22.29 14.96
CA ASN A 438 28.36 21.00 15.65
C ASN A 438 27.33 20.87 16.79
N LYS A 439 27.11 21.90 17.61
CA LYS A 439 26.11 21.82 18.70
C LYS A 439 24.69 21.73 18.17
N ALA A 440 24.35 22.54 17.17
CA ALA A 440 23.03 22.49 16.53
C ALA A 440 22.86 21.17 15.75
N TYR A 441 23.92 20.70 15.08
CA TYR A 441 23.93 19.42 14.38
C TYR A 441 23.57 18.26 15.32
N ARG A 442 24.24 18.16 16.49
CA ARG A 442 23.93 17.12 17.49
C ARG A 442 22.47 17.18 17.94
N HIS A 443 22.01 18.37 18.33
CA HIS A 443 20.63 18.55 18.81
C HIS A 443 19.59 18.04 17.82
N TRP A 444 19.69 18.46 16.55
CA TRP A 444 18.73 18.07 15.51
C TRP A 444 18.89 16.61 15.07
N LEU A 445 20.10 16.05 15.16
CA LEU A 445 20.35 14.64 14.88
C LEU A 445 19.69 13.74 15.93
N GLU A 446 19.83 14.09 17.22
CA GLU A 446 19.16 13.39 18.33
C GLU A 446 17.64 13.48 18.21
N HIS A 447 17.10 14.64 17.88
CA HIS A 447 15.67 14.80 17.66
C HIS A 447 15.18 13.93 16.49
N ALA A 448 15.87 13.94 15.36
CA ALA A 448 15.53 13.09 14.22
C ALA A 448 15.53 11.59 14.57
N CYS A 449 16.48 11.14 15.41
CA CYS A 449 16.48 9.76 15.91
C CYS A 449 15.21 9.42 16.71
N VAL A 450 14.80 10.29 17.60
CA VAL A 450 13.57 10.11 18.41
C VAL A 450 12.33 10.04 17.49
N VAL A 451 12.25 10.89 16.48
CA VAL A 451 11.15 10.88 15.52
C VAL A 451 11.11 9.57 14.75
N ILE A 452 12.27 9.10 14.23
CA ILE A 452 12.34 7.83 13.49
C ILE A 452 11.93 6.65 14.39
N GLU A 453 12.42 6.57 15.62
CA GLU A 453 12.07 5.50 16.54
C GLU A 453 10.57 5.47 16.82
N ARG A 454 9.97 6.62 17.07
CA ARG A 454 8.53 6.72 17.29
C ARG A 454 7.72 6.33 16.06
N GLU A 455 8.13 6.78 14.88
CA GLU A 455 7.46 6.41 13.63
C GLU A 455 7.57 4.90 13.36
N GLU A 456 8.74 4.30 13.58
CA GLU A 456 8.91 2.84 13.46
C GLU A 456 8.01 2.07 14.40
N GLU A 457 7.89 2.48 15.66
CA GLU A 457 6.97 1.86 16.63
C GLU A 457 5.52 1.99 16.18
N SER A 458 5.13 3.17 15.67
CA SER A 458 3.77 3.44 15.21
C SER A 458 3.41 2.61 13.97
N TYR A 459 4.35 2.41 13.03
CA TYR A 459 4.16 1.57 11.85
C TYR A 459 4.05 0.08 12.18
N GLY A 460 4.73 -0.38 13.21
CA GLY A 460 4.79 -1.79 13.55
C GLY A 460 3.68 -2.30 14.45
N GLN A 461 3.10 -1.48 15.32
CA GLN A 461 2.31 -1.95 16.45
C GLN A 461 1.09 -1.09 16.81
N GLY A 462 0.94 0.09 16.27
CA GLY A 462 -0.10 1.02 16.71
C GLY A 462 -1.46 0.87 16.03
N PRO A 463 -2.56 1.16 16.73
CA PRO A 463 -3.84 1.37 16.09
C PRO A 463 -3.74 2.58 15.14
N ILE A 464 -4.58 2.55 14.09
CA ILE A 464 -4.64 3.56 13.02
C ILE A 464 -4.68 5.01 13.51
N GLY A 465 -5.02 5.29 14.77
CA GLY A 465 -5.08 6.63 15.35
C GLY A 465 -3.80 7.16 16.01
N ALA A 466 -2.72 6.37 16.08
CA ALA A 466 -1.48 6.77 16.77
C ALA A 466 -0.49 7.56 15.90
N PHE A 467 -0.84 7.83 14.66
CA PHE A 467 -0.03 8.56 13.69
C PHE A 467 -0.14 10.07 13.88
N HIS A 468 0.97 10.80 13.79
CA HIS A 468 0.93 12.24 13.59
C HIS A 468 0.64 12.51 12.08
N PRO A 469 -0.56 12.98 11.69
CA PRO A 469 -1.01 12.87 10.30
C PRO A 469 -0.14 13.64 9.30
N ALA A 470 0.31 14.84 9.66
CA ALA A 470 1.02 15.72 8.74
C ALA A 470 2.43 15.20 8.41
N SER A 471 3.20 14.87 9.44
CA SER A 471 4.58 14.38 9.29
C SER A 471 4.66 13.08 8.53
N SER A 472 3.88 12.10 8.95
CA SER A 472 3.91 10.77 8.37
C SER A 472 3.49 10.74 6.91
N ASN A 473 2.44 11.50 6.55
CA ASN A 473 1.98 11.54 5.18
C ASN A 473 3.00 12.16 4.24
N LEU A 474 3.60 13.29 4.63
CA LEU A 474 4.62 13.96 3.82
C LEU A 474 5.88 13.11 3.69
N TYR A 475 6.27 12.45 4.77
CA TYR A 475 7.40 11.54 4.77
C TYR A 475 7.19 10.34 3.85
N LEU A 476 6.05 9.67 3.97
CA LEU A 476 5.70 8.51 3.12
C LEU A 476 5.64 8.85 1.64
N ARG A 477 5.21 10.05 1.31
CA ARG A 477 5.16 10.50 -0.07
C ARG A 477 6.55 10.70 -0.69
N ASP A 478 7.44 11.35 0.03
CA ASP A 478 8.71 11.85 -0.50
C ASP A 478 9.87 10.92 -0.19
N MET A 479 9.73 10.10 0.82
CA MET A 479 10.74 9.18 1.31
C MET A 479 10.21 7.76 1.29
N TYR A 480 11.02 6.88 0.87
CA TYR A 480 10.70 5.47 0.73
C TYR A 480 10.65 4.77 2.07
N TRP A 481 9.69 5.07 2.96
CA TRP A 481 9.55 4.37 4.21
C TRP A 481 10.63 4.69 5.27
N PRO A 482 10.42 4.45 6.56
CA PRO A 482 11.37 4.79 7.64
C PRO A 482 12.78 4.22 7.48
N GLU A 483 12.95 3.20 6.66
CA GLU A 483 14.26 2.58 6.41
C GLU A 483 15.29 3.50 5.76
N VAL A 484 14.85 4.52 5.06
CA VAL A 484 15.74 5.38 4.28
C VAL A 484 16.64 6.22 5.18
N ASP A 485 16.22 6.52 6.40
CA ASP A 485 16.97 7.46 7.23
C ASP A 485 17.73 6.84 8.40
N ARG A 486 17.94 5.54 8.37
CA ARG A 486 18.89 4.89 9.30
C ARG A 486 20.32 5.40 9.17
N SER A 487 20.63 6.11 8.10
CA SER A 487 21.86 6.89 8.00
C SER A 487 22.00 7.93 9.12
N ILE A 488 20.89 8.42 9.69
CA ILE A 488 20.88 9.29 10.88
C ILE A 488 21.46 8.55 12.08
N TRP A 489 21.13 7.30 12.29
CA TRP A 489 21.73 6.47 13.37
C TRP A 489 23.23 6.27 13.17
N ARG A 490 23.66 6.10 11.92
CA ARG A 490 25.09 6.04 11.59
C ARG A 490 25.78 7.35 11.91
N ASP A 491 25.20 8.47 11.50
CA ASP A 491 25.75 9.80 11.76
C ASP A 491 25.85 10.06 13.27
N LEU A 492 24.86 9.62 14.06
CA LEU A 492 24.89 9.76 15.52
C LEU A 492 25.92 8.82 16.17
N ALA A 493 26.09 7.61 15.65
CA ALA A 493 27.13 6.69 16.09
C ALA A 493 28.53 7.29 15.86
N GLU A 494 28.79 7.83 14.66
CA GLU A 494 30.07 8.45 14.32
C GLU A 494 30.34 9.71 15.18
N LEU A 495 29.32 10.53 15.41
CA LEU A 495 29.46 11.70 16.27
C LEU A 495 29.82 11.30 17.71
N ASN A 496 29.14 10.31 18.27
CA ASN A 496 29.43 9.80 19.60
C ASN A 496 30.84 9.16 19.67
N ALA A 497 31.27 8.43 18.65
CA ALA A 497 32.61 7.87 18.58
C ALA A 497 33.68 8.98 18.54
N ALA A 498 33.50 10.02 17.75
CA ALA A 498 34.41 11.16 17.64
C ALA A 498 34.54 11.95 18.96
N GLU A 499 33.49 11.98 19.78
CA GLU A 499 33.47 12.64 21.08
C GLU A 499 33.90 11.72 22.24
N GLY A 500 34.22 10.45 21.94
CA GLY A 500 34.67 9.48 22.94
C GLY A 500 33.54 8.79 23.71
N HIS A 501 32.28 8.99 23.31
CA HIS A 501 31.09 8.36 23.92
C HIS A 501 30.86 6.96 23.32
N ARG A 502 31.78 6.03 23.61
CA ARG A 502 31.88 4.71 22.96
C ARG A 502 30.65 3.83 23.13
N ASP A 503 30.09 3.78 24.33
CA ASP A 503 28.92 2.94 24.61
C ASP A 503 27.70 3.41 23.81
N GLN A 504 27.54 4.73 23.66
CA GLN A 504 26.46 5.29 22.84
C GLN A 504 26.70 5.06 21.36
N ALA A 505 27.96 5.19 20.89
CA ALA A 505 28.31 4.87 19.53
C ALA A 505 28.04 3.39 19.20
N ALA A 506 28.44 2.48 20.09
CA ALA A 506 28.20 1.04 19.96
C ALA A 506 26.71 0.70 19.98
N TYR A 507 25.91 1.38 20.81
CA TYR A 507 24.46 1.23 20.86
C TYR A 507 23.83 1.50 19.47
N TRP A 508 24.16 2.61 18.82
CA TRP A 508 23.62 2.97 17.52
C TRP A 508 24.08 2.04 16.40
N ILE A 509 25.35 1.61 16.42
CA ILE A 509 25.83 0.58 15.49
C ILE A 509 25.12 -0.76 15.73
N GLY A 510 24.87 -1.11 16.98
CA GLY A 510 24.10 -2.30 17.36
C GLY A 510 22.68 -2.27 16.81
N LYS A 511 21.99 -1.14 16.92
CA LYS A 511 20.66 -0.93 16.31
C LYS A 511 20.70 -1.13 14.79
N LEU A 512 21.68 -0.56 14.09
CA LEU A 512 21.86 -0.77 12.65
C LEU A 512 22.08 -2.24 12.31
N LEU A 513 22.87 -2.97 13.10
CA LEU A 513 23.13 -4.39 12.89
C LEU A 513 21.88 -5.26 13.13
N ILE A 514 21.02 -4.90 14.08
CA ILE A 514 19.73 -5.60 14.28
C ILE A 514 18.85 -5.46 13.05
N GLN A 515 18.87 -4.28 12.42
CA GLN A 515 18.06 -3.98 11.25
C GLN A 515 18.68 -4.54 9.95
N THR A 516 20.01 -4.64 9.90
CA THR A 516 20.78 -5.13 8.75
C THR A 516 21.82 -6.18 9.19
N PRO A 517 21.35 -7.39 9.54
CA PRO A 517 22.26 -8.44 10.01
C PRO A 517 23.30 -8.80 8.94
N GLY A 518 24.54 -8.92 9.38
CA GLY A 518 25.62 -9.43 8.52
C GLY A 518 26.33 -8.38 7.64
N GLN A 519 26.12 -7.08 7.86
CA GLN A 519 26.92 -6.06 7.17
C GLN A 519 28.36 -6.01 7.72
N PRO A 520 29.39 -6.39 6.92
CA PRO A 520 30.76 -6.47 7.40
C PRO A 520 31.33 -5.13 7.88
N GLU A 521 30.90 -4.05 7.23
CA GLU A 521 31.38 -2.69 7.57
C GLU A 521 30.89 -2.24 8.96
N LEU A 522 29.65 -2.55 9.34
CA LEU A 522 29.13 -2.21 10.64
C LEU A 522 29.78 -3.05 11.75
N LEU A 523 30.03 -4.33 11.49
CA LEU A 523 30.75 -5.21 12.42
C LEU A 523 32.19 -4.72 12.62
N LYS A 524 32.86 -4.36 11.52
CA LYS A 524 34.20 -3.78 11.56
C LYS A 524 34.19 -2.48 12.39
N ARG A 525 33.24 -1.59 12.14
CA ARG A 525 33.14 -0.31 12.84
C ARG A 525 32.88 -0.49 14.34
N LEU A 526 32.01 -1.43 14.71
CA LEU A 526 31.78 -1.79 16.11
C LEU A 526 33.08 -2.26 16.79
N THR A 527 33.84 -3.10 16.11
CA THR A 527 35.15 -3.58 16.61
C THR A 527 36.16 -2.44 16.79
N GLU A 528 36.22 -1.50 15.86
CA GLU A 528 37.09 -0.31 15.94
C GLU A 528 36.74 0.55 17.16
N ILE A 529 35.45 0.84 17.39
CA ILE A 529 34.98 1.63 18.55
C ILE A 529 35.46 1.04 19.89
N TYR A 530 35.49 -0.31 19.99
CA TYR A 530 35.96 -0.97 21.20
C TYR A 530 37.50 -1.15 21.25
N SER A 531 38.19 -1.31 20.10
CA SER A 531 39.64 -1.53 20.08
C SER A 531 40.47 -0.27 20.32
N ASP A 532 39.99 0.89 19.90
CA ASP A 532 40.67 2.19 20.15
C ASP A 532 40.79 2.51 21.66
N GLY A 533 40.06 1.77 22.52
CA GLY A 533 40.14 1.90 23.97
C GLY A 533 41.33 1.21 24.65
N ASN A 534 41.87 0.19 24.01
CA ASN A 534 42.98 -0.59 24.60
C ASN A 534 44.36 0.04 24.34
N SER A 535 44.45 0.95 23.38
CA SER A 535 45.74 1.59 23.07
C SER A 535 46.12 2.76 24.00
N SER A 536 45.14 3.32 24.73
CA SER A 536 45.41 4.43 25.66
C SER A 536 45.69 4.01 27.11
N ALA A 537 45.38 2.75 27.50
CA ALA A 537 45.57 2.22 28.83
C ALA A 537 47.01 1.70 29.12
N GLY A 538 47.90 1.76 28.14
CA GLY A 538 49.25 1.16 28.21
C GLY A 538 50.42 2.13 28.35
N LYS A 539 50.22 3.45 28.61
CA LYS A 539 51.33 4.44 28.60
C LYS A 539 51.58 5.16 29.94
N ASP A 540 50.98 4.80 31.01
CA ASP A 540 51.35 5.36 32.33
C ASP A 540 51.76 4.25 33.30
N SER A 541 52.97 3.72 33.16
CA SER A 541 53.72 3.10 34.25
C SER A 541 54.87 4.05 34.63
N PRO A 542 54.89 4.61 35.84
CA PRO A 542 55.99 5.44 36.29
C PRO A 542 57.24 4.58 36.55
N LYS A 543 58.37 5.03 36.06
CA LYS A 543 59.70 4.58 36.50
C LYS A 543 60.04 5.18 37.84
#